data_8acf80b9137d3910236b35a5268a824e
#
_entry.id   8acf80b9137d3910236b35a5268a824e
#
_cell.length_a   1.000
_cell.length_b   1.000
_cell.length_c   1.000
_cell.angle_alpha   90.00
_cell.angle_beta   90.00
_cell.angle_gamma   90.00
#
_symmetry.space_group_name_H-M   'P 1'
#
loop_
_entity.id
_entity.type
_entity.pdbx_description
1 polymer ?
#
loop_
_entity_poly.entity_id
_entity_poly.type
_entity_poly.pdbx_seq_one_letter_code
_entity_poly.pdbx_strand_id
1 'polypeptide(L)'
;MRSSLIASSCAAAALLALSIAPISLASPTSEADAPTPSTQASSPTQTETPTPEASPSTSVPSSLDSTTASGDTPTGESIPNGEDRSATDDNVSLSPEEQIRQRWQDMGAENGVLGTATSGLVPLRDGAFIQFYRGGQIYWTAKFGAHASRGGIHSAYSAQKWENGPLGFPTSDEEAQTIGGIRGALQTYENGQIRWSSQGGAHPIWGKILERYEIAESEGRSLGWPTTNEMKDAADGGAYQHFTGGSIYFHPSTGAHRVTGGIRNLWAGQSWERGQMGYPTGEETATAGGGVYQTFQGGAAYWHPRTGTYYVHDAMLGAYGRAGYEWGRYGYPLSNETPSANGGVYQIFQGGTAYWHPGSDSYFVHDAVLGTYAYYNWERGELGYPLTDETPSANGGIFQGFQGGTTYW
;
A
#
# COMPACT_ATOMS: atom_id res chain seq x y z
N MET A 1 -3.11 -48.44 36.12
CA MET A 1 -2.00 -48.18 37.05
C MET A 1 -1.16 -47.05 36.53
N ARG A 2 -0.87 -46.10 37.40
CA ARG A 2 -0.08 -44.88 37.32
C ARG A 2 -0.76 -43.64 36.75
N SER A 3 -1.35 -42.92 37.67
CA SER A 3 -1.67 -41.50 37.65
C SER A 3 -0.40 -40.66 37.59
N SER A 4 -0.42 -39.53 36.87
CA SER A 4 0.52 -38.45 37.03
C SER A 4 -0.24 -37.13 37.11
N LEU A 5 -0.21 -36.54 38.28
CA LEU A 5 -0.66 -35.19 38.60
C LEU A 5 0.36 -34.19 37.97
N ILE A 6 -0.15 -33.13 37.38
CA ILE A 6 0.63 -31.92 37.12
C ILE A 6 0.01 -30.78 37.91
N ALA A 7 0.84 -30.23 38.79
CA ALA A 7 0.50 -29.16 39.70
C ALA A 7 0.40 -27.80 38.98
N SER A 8 -0.62 -27.05 39.35
CA SER A 8 -0.87 -25.65 39.00
C SER A 8 0.04 -24.74 39.85
N SER A 9 0.81 -23.87 39.22
CA SER A 9 1.61 -22.86 39.91
C SER A 9 0.98 -21.50 39.69
N CYS A 10 0.34 -20.95 40.74
CA CYS A 10 -0.11 -19.57 40.81
C CYS A 10 1.09 -18.67 41.10
N ALA A 11 1.37 -17.71 40.23
CA ALA A 11 2.27 -16.60 40.50
C ALA A 11 1.43 -15.34 40.77
N ALA A 12 1.53 -14.84 41.99
CA ALA A 12 0.93 -13.57 42.41
C ALA A 12 1.77 -12.40 41.91
N ALA A 13 1.14 -11.46 41.21
CA ALA A 13 1.76 -10.17 40.84
C ALA A 13 1.35 -9.11 41.86
N ALA A 14 2.34 -8.48 42.49
CA ALA A 14 2.19 -7.40 43.45
C ALA A 14 1.88 -6.06 42.72
N LEU A 15 0.81 -5.39 43.16
CA LEU A 15 0.52 -4.00 42.77
C LEU A 15 1.47 -3.04 43.50
N LEU A 16 2.19 -2.24 42.75
CA LEU A 16 2.85 -1.03 43.25
C LEU A 16 1.98 0.17 42.87
N ALA A 17 1.38 0.81 43.88
CA ALA A 17 0.65 2.05 43.74
C ALA A 17 1.63 3.23 43.75
N LEU A 18 1.75 3.97 42.67
CA LEU A 18 2.44 5.25 42.60
C LEU A 18 1.41 6.37 42.67
N SER A 19 1.45 7.13 43.77
CA SER A 19 0.64 8.34 43.96
C SER A 19 1.22 9.51 43.18
N ILE A 20 0.44 10.11 42.28
CA ILE A 20 0.77 11.36 41.61
C ILE A 20 -0.14 12.46 42.16
N ALA A 21 0.47 13.53 42.70
CA ALA A 21 -0.19 14.74 43.19
C ALA A 21 -0.71 15.59 42.01
N PRO A 22 -1.79 16.35 42.19
CA PRO A 22 -2.36 17.18 41.13
C PRO A 22 -1.54 18.48 40.91
N ILE A 23 -1.21 18.73 39.62
CA ILE A 23 -0.64 20.03 39.19
C ILE A 23 -1.79 20.97 38.88
N SER A 24 -1.82 22.09 39.56
CA SER A 24 -2.76 23.20 39.36
C SER A 24 -2.43 23.93 38.06
N LEU A 25 -3.39 23.99 37.11
CA LEU A 25 -3.33 24.85 35.94
C LEU A 25 -3.89 26.22 36.26
N ALA A 26 -3.07 27.25 36.14
CA ALA A 26 -3.46 28.65 36.13
C ALA A 26 -4.00 29.01 34.75
N SER A 27 -5.16 29.66 34.70
CA SER A 27 -5.79 30.26 33.52
C SER A 27 -5.09 31.55 33.14
N PRO A 28 -4.87 31.91 31.89
CA PRO A 28 -4.67 33.26 31.46
C PRO A 28 -5.98 33.88 30.97
N THR A 29 -6.22 35.06 31.46
CA THR A 29 -7.30 35.97 31.11
C THR A 29 -6.99 36.76 29.83
N SER A 30 -8.04 36.92 28.99
CA SER A 30 -8.55 38.16 28.40
C SER A 30 -7.80 38.89 27.28
N GLU A 31 -8.59 39.14 26.26
CA GLU A 31 -8.80 40.32 25.41
C GLU A 31 -7.79 40.65 24.29
N ALA A 32 -8.24 40.63 23.08
CA ALA A 32 -8.63 41.79 22.28
C ALA A 32 -8.74 41.48 20.77
N ASP A 33 -9.82 41.98 20.20
CA ASP A 33 -10.04 42.49 18.83
C ASP A 33 -9.93 41.58 17.59
N ALA A 34 -11.12 41.31 17.06
CA ALA A 34 -11.35 40.88 15.68
C ALA A 34 -11.48 42.12 14.76
N PRO A 35 -10.98 42.04 13.51
CA PRO A 35 -11.53 42.81 12.42
C PRO A 35 -12.35 41.92 11.48
N THR A 36 -13.56 42.38 11.20
CA THR A 36 -14.53 41.92 10.22
C THR A 36 -13.97 42.03 8.79
N PRO A 37 -14.10 41.03 7.90
CA PRO A 37 -13.97 41.27 6.47
C PRO A 37 -15.31 41.51 5.81
N SER A 38 -15.32 42.57 5.04
CA SER A 38 -16.37 43.07 4.16
C SER A 38 -16.63 42.13 2.99
N THR A 39 -17.90 41.90 2.73
CA THR A 39 -18.48 41.17 1.61
C THR A 39 -18.33 41.98 0.32
N GLN A 40 -17.76 41.39 -0.74
CA GLN A 40 -18.09 41.77 -2.11
C GLN A 40 -18.24 40.53 -2.96
N ALA A 41 -19.46 40.35 -3.44
CA ALA A 41 -19.86 39.36 -4.40
C ALA A 41 -19.47 39.82 -5.82
N SER A 42 -18.83 38.96 -6.59
CA SER A 42 -18.67 39.10 -8.04
C SER A 42 -19.18 37.83 -8.71
N SER A 43 -20.19 37.96 -9.54
CA SER A 43 -20.81 36.92 -10.37
C SER A 43 -19.86 36.43 -11.46
N PRO A 44 -19.88 35.14 -11.82
CA PRO A 44 -19.08 34.61 -12.93
C PRO A 44 -19.81 34.78 -14.28
N THR A 45 -19.06 35.26 -15.23
CA THR A 45 -19.37 35.33 -16.66
C THR A 45 -19.34 33.92 -17.25
N GLN A 46 -20.39 33.57 -17.96
CA GLN A 46 -20.49 32.35 -18.79
C GLN A 46 -19.54 32.45 -19.98
N THR A 47 -18.75 31.43 -20.20
CA THR A 47 -18.02 31.23 -21.46
C THR A 47 -18.44 29.90 -22.08
N GLU A 48 -18.80 30.02 -23.36
CA GLU A 48 -19.39 29.02 -24.20
C GLU A 48 -18.53 27.78 -24.43
N THR A 49 -19.21 26.64 -24.59
CA THR A 49 -18.69 25.34 -24.98
C THR A 49 -18.49 25.28 -26.49
N PRO A 50 -17.33 24.83 -27.01
CA PRO A 50 -17.27 24.44 -28.41
C PRO A 50 -17.59 22.94 -28.57
N THR A 51 -18.45 22.66 -29.52
CA THR A 51 -18.87 21.37 -30.05
C THR A 51 -17.70 20.64 -30.73
N PRO A 52 -17.54 19.31 -30.61
CA PRO A 52 -16.52 18.55 -31.30
C PRO A 52 -16.95 18.26 -32.76
N GLU A 53 -16.04 18.57 -33.65
CA GLU A 53 -16.14 18.30 -35.09
C GLU A 53 -15.60 16.87 -35.39
N ALA A 54 -16.22 16.27 -36.41
CA ALA A 54 -16.13 14.86 -36.76
C ALA A 54 -14.81 14.45 -37.38
N SER A 55 -14.42 13.21 -37.14
CA SER A 55 -13.31 12.47 -37.77
C SER A 55 -13.53 12.23 -39.26
N PRO A 56 -12.48 12.12 -40.08
CA PRO A 56 -12.52 11.31 -41.28
C PRO A 56 -11.78 9.97 -41.11
N SER A 57 -12.51 8.92 -41.41
CA SER A 57 -12.03 7.58 -41.73
C SER A 57 -11.05 7.59 -42.88
N THR A 58 -9.95 6.87 -42.75
CA THR A 58 -9.21 6.37 -43.90
C THR A 58 -8.88 4.89 -43.72
N SER A 59 -9.34 4.18 -44.71
CA SER A 59 -9.34 2.73 -44.92
C SER A 59 -7.96 2.13 -45.15
N VAL A 60 -7.82 0.92 -44.62
CA VAL A 60 -6.77 -0.06 -44.92
C VAL A 60 -7.00 -0.68 -46.29
N PRO A 61 -5.98 -1.02 -47.09
CA PRO A 61 -6.09 -2.15 -47.99
C PRO A 61 -5.17 -3.29 -47.57
N SER A 62 -5.79 -4.44 -47.39
CA SER A 62 -5.17 -5.77 -47.45
C SER A 62 -4.84 -6.11 -48.90
N SER A 63 -3.69 -6.69 -49.16
CA SER A 63 -3.54 -7.70 -50.22
C SER A 63 -2.38 -8.64 -49.89
N LEU A 64 -2.72 -9.87 -49.79
CA LEU A 64 -1.89 -11.07 -50.01
C LEU A 64 -1.32 -11.07 -51.43
N ASP A 65 -0.10 -11.52 -51.60
CA ASP A 65 0.14 -12.50 -52.62
C ASP A 65 1.40 -13.32 -52.33
N SER A 66 1.22 -14.61 -52.47
CA SER A 66 2.18 -15.68 -52.39
C SER A 66 2.64 -16.04 -53.82
N THR A 67 3.93 -16.15 -54.03
CA THR A 67 4.46 -16.92 -55.20
C THR A 67 5.71 -17.69 -54.81
N THR A 68 5.55 -18.99 -54.91
CA THR A 68 6.58 -20.02 -55.01
C THR A 68 7.29 -19.94 -56.34
N ALA A 69 8.60 -20.11 -56.37
CA ALA A 69 9.30 -20.68 -57.52
C ALA A 69 10.57 -21.42 -57.08
N SER A 70 10.62 -22.65 -57.58
CA SER A 70 11.69 -23.64 -57.47
C SER A 70 12.85 -23.36 -58.47
N GLY A 71 13.99 -23.97 -58.10
CA GLY A 71 14.92 -24.55 -59.08
C GLY A 71 16.15 -23.70 -59.42
N ASP A 72 17.31 -24.08 -59.06
CA ASP A 72 18.23 -24.91 -59.81
C ASP A 72 19.60 -24.98 -59.13
N THR A 73 20.09 -26.19 -59.03
CA THR A 73 21.50 -26.51 -58.74
C THR A 73 22.30 -26.45 -60.03
N PRO A 74 23.53 -26.00 -60.00
CA PRO A 74 24.57 -26.74 -60.69
C PRO A 74 25.75 -27.12 -59.80
N THR A 75 26.16 -28.30 -60.10
CA THR A 75 27.29 -29.11 -59.69
C THR A 75 28.67 -28.46 -59.91
N GLY A 76 29.51 -28.64 -58.86
CA GLY A 76 30.88 -29.14 -59.03
C GLY A 76 31.96 -28.21 -59.44
N GLU A 77 32.87 -27.95 -58.48
CA GLU A 77 34.30 -28.12 -58.72
C GLU A 77 35.06 -28.17 -57.41
N SER A 78 35.75 -29.26 -57.16
CA SER A 78 36.75 -29.41 -56.12
C SER A 78 38.05 -28.77 -56.48
N ILE A 79 38.81 -28.22 -55.53
CA ILE A 79 40.29 -28.12 -55.42
C ILE A 79 40.69 -27.27 -54.18
N PRO A 80 41.92 -27.36 -53.65
CA PRO A 80 42.49 -28.37 -52.77
C PRO A 80 42.85 -27.87 -51.37
N ASN A 81 43.30 -28.83 -50.56
CA ASN A 81 43.94 -28.67 -49.27
C ASN A 81 44.85 -27.45 -49.10
N GLY A 82 44.65 -26.75 -47.99
CA GLY A 82 45.64 -25.82 -47.50
C GLY A 82 45.21 -25.21 -46.15
N GLU A 83 45.83 -25.74 -45.10
CA GLU A 83 46.01 -25.14 -43.79
C GLU A 83 44.84 -25.24 -42.79
N ASP A 84 45.03 -26.18 -41.94
CA ASP A 84 44.51 -26.28 -40.56
C ASP A 84 44.65 -24.94 -39.83
N ARG A 85 43.63 -24.11 -39.92
CA ARG A 85 43.43 -23.03 -38.94
C ARG A 85 42.53 -23.62 -37.88
N SER A 86 43.18 -24.12 -36.85
CA SER A 86 42.61 -24.29 -35.55
C SER A 86 41.68 -23.08 -35.27
N ALA A 87 40.38 -23.34 -35.33
CA ALA A 87 39.40 -22.40 -34.78
C ALA A 87 39.66 -22.39 -33.25
N THR A 88 40.54 -21.48 -32.85
CA THR A 88 40.55 -21.07 -31.46
C THR A 88 39.18 -20.46 -31.19
N ASP A 89 38.45 -21.12 -30.35
CA ASP A 89 37.23 -20.63 -29.69
C ASP A 89 37.62 -19.39 -28.88
N ASP A 90 37.84 -18.25 -29.59
CA ASP A 90 37.99 -16.95 -28.95
C ASP A 90 36.63 -16.44 -28.48
N ASN A 91 36.07 -17.11 -27.49
CA ASN A 91 35.12 -16.49 -26.62
C ASN A 91 35.88 -15.55 -25.66
N VAL A 92 36.50 -14.50 -26.24
CA VAL A 92 37.19 -13.44 -25.49
C VAL A 92 36.12 -12.61 -24.81
N SER A 93 35.80 -12.97 -23.56
CA SER A 93 35.04 -12.12 -22.65
C SER A 93 35.75 -10.77 -22.57
N LEU A 94 35.09 -9.69 -22.98
CA LEU A 94 35.62 -8.32 -22.92
C LEU A 94 36.09 -8.00 -21.49
N SER A 95 37.24 -7.37 -21.38
CA SER A 95 37.76 -6.86 -20.11
C SER A 95 36.80 -5.84 -19.46
N PRO A 96 36.89 -5.58 -18.14
CA PRO A 96 36.12 -4.54 -17.48
C PRO A 96 36.21 -3.18 -18.16
N GLU A 97 37.39 -2.79 -18.60
CA GLU A 97 37.62 -1.53 -19.30
C GLU A 97 36.92 -1.47 -20.65
N GLU A 98 36.96 -2.55 -21.41
CA GLU A 98 36.28 -2.65 -22.70
C GLU A 98 34.76 -2.62 -22.55
N GLN A 99 34.20 -3.29 -21.55
CA GLN A 99 32.77 -3.26 -21.29
C GLN A 99 32.28 -1.87 -20.83
N ILE A 100 33.02 -1.19 -19.97
CA ILE A 100 32.73 0.18 -19.53
C ILE A 100 32.80 1.12 -20.73
N ARG A 101 33.85 1.00 -21.56
CA ARG A 101 34.00 1.81 -22.78
C ARG A 101 32.89 1.55 -23.79
N GLN A 102 32.51 0.30 -24.02
CA GLN A 102 31.39 -0.07 -24.88
C GLN A 102 30.10 0.56 -24.39
N ARG A 103 29.79 0.43 -23.08
CA ARG A 103 28.60 1.03 -22.48
C ARG A 103 28.57 2.56 -22.66
N TRP A 104 29.68 3.24 -22.46
CA TRP A 104 29.78 4.68 -22.68
C TRP A 104 29.54 5.05 -24.15
N GLN A 105 30.08 4.27 -25.10
CA GLN A 105 29.85 4.45 -26.54
C GLN A 105 28.36 4.28 -26.89
N ASP A 106 27.71 3.25 -26.37
CA ASP A 106 26.27 2.99 -26.57
C ASP A 106 25.39 4.13 -26.04
N MET A 107 25.87 4.88 -25.06
CA MET A 107 25.22 6.08 -24.51
C MET A 107 25.57 7.38 -25.23
N GLY A 108 26.23 7.30 -26.39
CA GLY A 108 26.55 8.45 -27.22
C GLY A 108 27.92 9.07 -26.96
N ALA A 109 28.78 8.40 -26.22
CA ALA A 109 30.17 8.79 -25.94
C ALA A 109 30.28 10.23 -25.39
N GLU A 110 31.23 11.02 -25.90
CA GLU A 110 31.48 12.41 -25.46
C GLU A 110 30.29 13.34 -25.68
N ASN A 111 29.48 13.07 -26.69
CA ASN A 111 28.29 13.85 -27.04
C ASN A 111 27.02 13.31 -26.35
N GLY A 112 27.13 12.18 -25.67
CA GLY A 112 26.02 11.55 -24.95
C GLY A 112 25.77 12.15 -23.56
N VAL A 113 24.82 11.57 -22.86
CA VAL A 113 24.35 12.07 -21.55
C VAL A 113 25.41 11.99 -20.43
N LEU A 114 26.41 11.12 -20.55
CA LEU A 114 27.52 11.02 -19.61
C LEU A 114 28.67 12.02 -19.94
N GLY A 115 28.83 12.40 -21.20
CA GLY A 115 29.92 13.28 -21.63
C GLY A 115 31.31 12.62 -21.50
N THR A 116 32.34 13.46 -21.36
CA THR A 116 33.74 13.00 -21.28
C THR A 116 34.06 12.34 -19.94
N ALA A 117 34.93 11.31 -19.95
CA ALA A 117 35.48 10.70 -18.76
C ALA A 117 36.28 11.71 -17.93
N THR A 118 36.14 11.64 -16.61
CA THR A 118 36.87 12.48 -15.64
C THR A 118 37.85 11.68 -14.78
N SER A 119 37.84 10.35 -14.91
CA SER A 119 38.81 9.45 -14.28
C SER A 119 39.22 8.31 -15.22
N GLY A 120 40.29 7.60 -14.88
CA GLY A 120 40.51 6.24 -15.33
C GLY A 120 39.63 5.25 -14.60
N LEU A 121 39.89 3.96 -14.80
CA LEU A 121 39.23 2.87 -14.10
C LEU A 121 39.68 2.86 -12.62
N VAL A 122 38.72 2.87 -11.70
CA VAL A 122 38.96 2.85 -10.25
C VAL A 122 38.47 1.53 -9.69
N PRO A 123 39.32 0.75 -8.99
CA PRO A 123 38.90 -0.50 -8.39
C PRO A 123 37.98 -0.26 -7.18
N LEU A 124 36.97 -1.11 -7.05
CA LEU A 124 36.03 -1.16 -5.92
C LEU A 124 36.13 -2.51 -5.19
N ARG A 125 35.27 -2.70 -4.16
CA ARG A 125 35.13 -3.98 -3.49
C ARG A 125 34.73 -5.11 -4.45
N ASP A 126 34.99 -6.35 -4.07
CA ASP A 126 34.58 -7.57 -4.76
C ASP A 126 35.05 -7.68 -6.23
N GLY A 127 36.18 -7.02 -6.56
CA GLY A 127 36.74 -7.01 -7.90
C GLY A 127 35.94 -6.18 -8.92
N ALA A 128 35.03 -5.37 -8.45
CA ALA A 128 34.29 -4.42 -9.27
C ALA A 128 35.14 -3.19 -9.64
N PHE A 129 34.69 -2.44 -10.63
CA PHE A 129 35.32 -1.21 -11.09
C PHE A 129 34.28 -0.12 -11.32
N ILE A 130 34.74 1.13 -11.24
CA ILE A 130 33.97 2.32 -11.58
C ILE A 130 34.81 3.26 -12.46
N GLN A 131 34.14 3.95 -13.36
CA GLN A 131 34.69 5.09 -14.07
C GLN A 131 33.75 6.28 -14.00
N PHE A 132 34.33 7.46 -13.69
CA PHE A 132 33.57 8.70 -13.53
C PHE A 132 33.54 9.49 -14.85
N TYR A 133 32.37 10.12 -15.09
CA TYR A 133 32.12 10.98 -16.23
C TYR A 133 31.51 12.30 -15.76
N ARG A 134 31.43 13.31 -16.61
CA ARG A 134 30.83 14.62 -16.25
C ARG A 134 29.37 14.51 -15.85
N GLY A 135 28.61 13.61 -16.50
CA GLY A 135 27.15 13.44 -16.29
C GLY A 135 26.75 12.25 -15.42
N GLY A 136 27.71 11.53 -14.83
CA GLY A 136 27.44 10.36 -14.01
C GLY A 136 28.63 9.41 -13.88
N GLN A 137 28.37 8.13 -13.76
CA GLN A 137 29.40 7.10 -13.60
C GLN A 137 28.93 5.78 -14.20
N ILE A 138 29.87 4.92 -14.58
CA ILE A 138 29.61 3.53 -14.99
C ILE A 138 30.30 2.59 -14.00
N TYR A 139 29.51 1.68 -13.44
CA TYR A 139 29.95 0.57 -12.63
C TYR A 139 30.13 -0.66 -13.51
N TRP A 140 31.13 -1.45 -13.20
CA TRP A 140 31.29 -2.79 -13.76
C TRP A 140 31.45 -3.82 -12.64
N THR A 141 30.73 -4.92 -12.77
CA THR A 141 30.90 -6.12 -11.91
C THR A 141 30.98 -7.34 -12.80
N ALA A 142 31.68 -8.38 -12.35
CA ALA A 142 31.76 -9.64 -13.11
C ALA A 142 30.42 -10.33 -13.27
N LYS A 143 29.48 -10.10 -12.34
CA LYS A 143 28.17 -10.74 -12.34
C LYS A 143 27.15 -10.02 -13.24
N PHE A 144 27.19 -8.69 -13.28
CA PHE A 144 26.13 -7.88 -13.93
C PHE A 144 26.61 -7.13 -15.17
N GLY A 145 27.94 -7.03 -15.39
CA GLY A 145 28.50 -6.24 -16.47
C GLY A 145 28.57 -4.74 -16.15
N ALA A 146 28.54 -3.91 -17.18
CA ALA A 146 28.71 -2.47 -17.07
C ALA A 146 27.35 -1.74 -17.12
N HIS A 147 27.04 -1.00 -16.04
CA HIS A 147 25.80 -0.24 -15.88
C HIS A 147 26.07 1.21 -15.50
N ALA A 148 25.33 2.13 -16.13
CA ALA A 148 25.46 3.55 -15.89
C ALA A 148 24.51 4.03 -14.79
N SER A 149 24.96 5.01 -13.99
CA SER A 149 24.14 5.72 -13.00
C SER A 149 24.26 7.22 -13.25
N ARG A 150 23.14 7.92 -13.40
CA ARG A 150 23.11 9.35 -13.76
C ARG A 150 21.85 10.06 -13.21
N GLY A 151 21.79 11.37 -13.33
CA GLY A 151 20.60 12.17 -13.05
C GLY A 151 20.04 12.05 -11.64
N GLY A 152 18.70 12.03 -11.51
CA GLY A 152 17.99 11.92 -10.23
C GLY A 152 18.22 10.59 -9.53
N ILE A 153 18.27 9.50 -10.29
CA ILE A 153 18.55 8.14 -9.75
C ILE A 153 19.96 8.11 -9.16
N HIS A 154 20.94 8.65 -9.85
CA HIS A 154 22.31 8.80 -9.35
C HIS A 154 22.38 9.59 -8.04
N SER A 155 21.63 10.70 -7.93
CA SER A 155 21.59 11.50 -6.71
C SER A 155 20.96 10.71 -5.55
N ALA A 156 19.88 9.97 -5.79
CA ALA A 156 19.26 9.12 -4.78
C ALA A 156 20.19 7.96 -4.36
N TYR A 157 20.90 7.35 -5.30
CA TYR A 157 21.89 6.30 -5.03
C TYR A 157 23.05 6.83 -4.18
N SER A 158 23.54 8.04 -4.49
CA SER A 158 24.55 8.76 -3.68
C SER A 158 24.09 8.91 -2.23
N ALA A 159 22.86 9.34 -2.02
CA ALA A 159 22.28 9.49 -0.68
C ALA A 159 22.20 8.17 0.11
N GLN A 160 22.20 7.03 -0.58
CA GLN A 160 22.24 5.68 0.01
C GLN A 160 23.66 5.12 0.16
N LYS A 161 24.71 5.93 0.02
CA LYS A 161 26.13 5.56 0.15
C LYS A 161 26.62 4.62 -0.96
N TRP A 162 26.08 4.75 -2.17
CA TRP A 162 26.49 4.03 -3.37
C TRP A 162 26.45 2.50 -3.18
N GLU A 163 27.39 1.77 -3.78
CA GLU A 163 27.57 0.32 -3.68
C GLU A 163 27.84 -0.17 -2.26
N ASN A 164 28.28 0.72 -1.36
CA ASN A 164 28.54 0.40 0.06
C ASN A 164 27.27 0.58 0.93
N GLY A 165 26.19 1.04 0.35
CA GLY A 165 24.91 1.19 1.02
C GLY A 165 24.00 -0.05 0.89
N PRO A 166 22.75 0.06 1.31
CA PRO A 166 21.82 -1.06 1.36
C PRO A 166 21.45 -1.62 -0.02
N LEU A 167 21.57 -0.82 -1.09
CA LEU A 167 21.20 -1.24 -2.44
C LEU A 167 22.24 -2.16 -3.10
N GLY A 168 23.55 -2.02 -2.77
CA GLY A 168 24.62 -2.72 -3.47
C GLY A 168 24.86 -2.14 -4.86
N PHE A 169 25.46 -2.93 -5.78
CA PHE A 169 25.78 -2.52 -7.13
C PHE A 169 24.54 -2.43 -8.05
N PRO A 170 24.55 -1.54 -9.06
CA PRO A 170 23.52 -1.55 -10.09
C PRO A 170 23.58 -2.84 -10.91
N THR A 171 22.41 -3.39 -11.24
CA THR A 171 22.23 -4.63 -12.01
C THR A 171 21.54 -4.38 -13.35
N SER A 172 21.09 -3.17 -13.59
CA SER A 172 20.53 -2.71 -14.85
C SER A 172 20.92 -1.26 -15.13
N ASP A 173 20.65 -0.82 -16.33
CA ASP A 173 20.60 0.61 -16.66
C ASP A 173 19.23 1.19 -16.31
N GLU A 174 19.09 2.51 -16.44
CA GLU A 174 17.80 3.19 -16.33
C GLU A 174 16.85 2.76 -17.46
N GLU A 175 15.69 2.23 -17.09
CA GLU A 175 14.58 1.95 -17.99
C GLU A 175 13.49 3.01 -17.86
N ALA A 176 13.10 3.60 -18.98
CA ALA A 176 11.99 4.54 -19.00
C ALA A 176 10.65 3.80 -18.82
N GLN A 177 9.82 4.31 -17.93
CA GLN A 177 8.51 3.76 -17.63
C GLN A 177 7.43 4.85 -17.58
N THR A 178 6.17 4.44 -17.78
CA THR A 178 5.01 5.30 -17.54
C THR A 178 3.99 4.55 -16.70
N ILE A 179 3.70 5.04 -15.51
CA ILE A 179 2.74 4.44 -14.58
C ILE A 179 1.69 5.48 -14.25
N GLY A 180 0.41 5.15 -14.45
CA GLY A 180 -0.70 6.08 -14.20
C GLY A 180 -0.60 7.39 -15.00
N GLY A 181 -0.02 7.35 -16.21
CA GLY A 181 0.19 8.54 -17.06
C GLY A 181 1.38 9.41 -16.65
N ILE A 182 2.08 9.09 -15.56
CA ILE A 182 3.26 9.82 -15.09
C ILE A 182 4.51 9.15 -15.66
N ARG A 183 5.35 9.93 -16.33
CA ARG A 183 6.63 9.46 -16.87
C ARG A 183 7.67 9.34 -15.76
N GLY A 184 8.49 8.31 -15.84
CA GLY A 184 9.58 8.08 -14.93
C GLY A 184 10.59 7.08 -15.46
N ALA A 185 11.46 6.62 -14.59
CA ALA A 185 12.47 5.62 -14.86
C ALA A 185 12.70 4.71 -13.65
N LEU A 186 13.16 3.51 -13.92
CA LEU A 186 13.55 2.50 -12.95
C LEU A 186 15.02 2.13 -13.19
N GLN A 187 15.77 1.94 -12.13
CA GLN A 187 17.06 1.23 -12.14
C GLN A 187 17.07 0.20 -11.01
N THR A 188 17.50 -1.02 -11.32
CA THR A 188 17.60 -2.13 -10.35
C THR A 188 19.03 -2.24 -9.80
N TYR A 189 19.10 -2.74 -8.57
CA TYR A 189 20.33 -2.95 -7.80
C TYR A 189 20.30 -4.36 -7.16
N GLU A 190 21.41 -4.80 -6.58
CA GLU A 190 21.51 -6.13 -5.95
C GLU A 190 20.40 -6.38 -4.92
N ASN A 191 20.05 -5.37 -4.13
CA ASN A 191 19.14 -5.53 -2.99
C ASN A 191 17.92 -4.59 -3.06
N GLY A 192 17.62 -4.03 -4.23
CA GLY A 192 16.51 -3.10 -4.37
C GLY A 192 16.43 -2.43 -5.71
N GLN A 193 15.70 -1.35 -5.76
CA GLN A 193 15.53 -0.53 -6.96
C GLN A 193 15.41 0.95 -6.58
N ILE A 194 15.75 1.83 -7.52
CA ILE A 194 15.41 3.26 -7.42
C ILE A 194 14.44 3.58 -8.55
N ARG A 195 13.33 4.21 -8.18
CA ARG A 195 12.34 4.71 -9.12
C ARG A 195 12.32 6.23 -9.09
N TRP A 196 12.42 6.82 -10.25
CA TRP A 196 12.31 8.27 -10.46
C TRP A 196 11.03 8.59 -11.22
N SER A 197 10.32 9.61 -10.78
CA SER A 197 9.20 10.17 -11.55
C SER A 197 9.32 11.67 -11.69
N SER A 198 8.72 12.22 -12.75
CA SER A 198 8.70 13.66 -13.00
C SER A 198 7.97 14.48 -11.94
N GLN A 199 7.13 13.83 -11.09
CA GLN A 199 6.35 14.47 -10.04
C GLN A 199 6.92 14.22 -8.64
N GLY A 200 7.42 13.01 -8.38
CA GLY A 200 7.86 12.61 -7.04
C GLY A 200 9.37 12.68 -6.81
N GLY A 201 10.18 12.77 -7.88
CA GLY A 201 11.63 12.63 -7.75
C GLY A 201 12.09 11.18 -7.73
N ALA A 202 13.29 10.92 -7.21
CA ALA A 202 13.90 9.59 -7.15
C ALA A 202 13.88 9.03 -5.74
N HIS A 203 13.31 7.84 -5.57
CA HIS A 203 13.20 7.17 -4.28
C HIS A 203 13.62 5.71 -4.38
N PRO A 204 14.48 5.24 -3.47
CA PRO A 204 14.82 3.84 -3.35
C PRO A 204 13.68 3.04 -2.71
N ILE A 205 13.56 1.78 -3.12
CA ILE A 205 12.66 0.79 -2.54
C ILE A 205 13.48 -0.49 -2.33
N TRP A 206 13.40 -1.09 -1.14
CA TRP A 206 14.11 -2.33 -0.81
C TRP A 206 13.36 -3.18 0.21
N GLY A 207 13.88 -4.37 0.52
CA GLY A 207 13.41 -5.25 1.58
C GLY A 207 11.94 -5.61 1.48
N LYS A 208 11.23 -5.68 2.60
CA LYS A 208 9.82 -6.13 2.66
C LYS A 208 8.84 -5.17 1.98
N ILE A 209 9.18 -3.89 1.93
CA ILE A 209 8.37 -2.89 1.20
C ILE A 209 8.47 -3.16 -0.32
N LEU A 210 9.67 -3.46 -0.83
CA LEU A 210 9.86 -3.82 -2.23
C LEU A 210 9.12 -5.12 -2.58
N GLU A 211 9.29 -6.18 -1.78
CA GLU A 211 8.58 -7.46 -1.99
C GLU A 211 7.06 -7.23 -2.11
N ARG A 212 6.47 -6.46 -1.21
CA ARG A 212 5.03 -6.16 -1.24
C ARG A 212 4.66 -5.29 -2.44
N TYR A 213 5.50 -4.32 -2.80
CA TYR A 213 5.30 -3.47 -3.97
C TYR A 213 5.27 -4.31 -5.26
N GLU A 214 6.24 -5.21 -5.45
CA GLU A 214 6.32 -6.08 -6.64
C GLU A 214 5.14 -7.05 -6.72
N ILE A 215 4.71 -7.60 -5.59
CA ILE A 215 3.49 -8.43 -5.53
C ILE A 215 2.28 -7.60 -5.97
N ALA A 216 2.13 -6.36 -5.49
CA ALA A 216 1.02 -5.50 -5.89
C ALA A 216 1.03 -5.20 -7.40
N GLU A 217 2.20 -4.95 -7.98
CA GLU A 217 2.35 -4.76 -9.42
C GLU A 217 1.93 -6.03 -10.19
N SER A 218 2.38 -7.21 -9.75
CA SER A 218 2.04 -8.51 -10.39
C SER A 218 0.55 -8.84 -10.31
N GLU A 219 -0.14 -8.38 -9.26
CA GLU A 219 -1.58 -8.53 -9.06
C GLU A 219 -2.41 -7.51 -9.86
N GLY A 220 -1.78 -6.58 -10.59
CA GLY A 220 -2.45 -5.47 -11.25
C GLY A 220 -3.00 -4.42 -10.28
N ARG A 221 -2.49 -4.37 -9.06
CA ARG A 221 -2.87 -3.46 -7.97
C ARG A 221 -1.78 -2.43 -7.71
N SER A 222 -1.26 -1.85 -8.79
CA SER A 222 -0.16 -0.89 -8.75
C SER A 222 -0.42 0.26 -7.77
N LEU A 223 0.60 0.57 -6.96
CA LEU A 223 0.63 1.75 -6.11
C LEU A 223 1.21 2.98 -6.81
N GLY A 224 1.65 2.82 -8.05
CA GLY A 224 2.27 3.89 -8.81
C GLY A 224 3.69 4.22 -8.33
N TRP A 225 4.09 5.48 -8.47
CA TRP A 225 5.43 5.93 -8.16
C TRP A 225 5.63 6.18 -6.65
N PRO A 226 6.81 5.84 -6.08
CA PRO A 226 7.14 6.26 -4.71
C PRO A 226 7.20 7.78 -4.63
N THR A 227 6.73 8.33 -3.51
CA THR A 227 6.71 9.78 -3.22
C THR A 227 7.56 10.14 -2.01
N THR A 228 8.03 9.16 -1.27
CA THR A 228 8.96 9.31 -0.14
C THR A 228 10.01 8.20 -0.19
N ASN A 229 11.10 8.39 0.55
CA ASN A 229 11.96 7.27 0.94
C ASN A 229 11.25 6.41 1.99
N GLU A 230 11.81 5.24 2.29
CA GLU A 230 11.40 4.45 3.45
C GLU A 230 11.59 5.26 4.72
N MET A 231 10.52 5.36 5.51
CA MET A 231 10.47 6.01 6.83
C MET A 231 10.52 4.93 7.91
N LYS A 232 11.40 5.12 8.92
CA LYS A 232 11.63 4.17 10.01
C LYS A 232 11.19 4.68 11.37
N ASP A 233 10.37 5.71 11.36
CA ASP A 233 9.79 6.34 12.54
C ASP A 233 8.37 5.85 12.86
N ALA A 234 7.91 4.79 12.20
CA ALA A 234 6.68 4.09 12.57
C ALA A 234 6.78 3.48 13.97
N ALA A 235 5.64 3.24 14.62
CA ALA A 235 5.60 2.67 15.95
C ALA A 235 6.26 1.27 16.01
N ASP A 236 6.77 0.90 17.17
CA ASP A 236 7.23 -0.46 17.53
C ASP A 236 8.23 -1.09 16.53
N GLY A 237 9.06 -0.27 15.89
CA GLY A 237 10.10 -0.71 14.96
C GLY A 237 9.59 -1.03 13.55
N GLY A 238 8.43 -0.56 13.20
CA GLY A 238 7.91 -0.64 11.85
C GLY A 238 8.57 0.34 10.88
N ALA A 239 8.21 0.21 9.61
CA ALA A 239 8.64 1.09 8.53
C ALA A 239 7.49 1.29 7.53
N TYR A 240 7.54 2.39 6.80
CA TYR A 240 6.55 2.64 5.75
C TYR A 240 7.13 3.45 4.60
N GLN A 241 6.44 3.39 3.47
CA GLN A 241 6.74 4.23 2.31
C GLN A 241 5.44 4.63 1.61
N HIS A 242 5.37 5.89 1.18
CA HIS A 242 4.24 6.41 0.45
C HIS A 242 4.46 6.34 -1.06
N PHE A 243 3.37 6.12 -1.77
CA PHE A 243 3.29 6.04 -3.22
C PHE A 243 2.13 6.92 -3.73
N THR A 244 2.08 7.19 -5.01
CA THR A 244 1.00 8.01 -5.60
C THR A 244 -0.40 7.41 -5.41
N GLY A 245 -0.52 6.08 -5.32
CA GLY A 245 -1.79 5.35 -5.14
C GLY A 245 -2.06 4.82 -3.74
N GLY A 246 -1.15 5.05 -2.77
CA GLY A 246 -1.33 4.53 -1.42
C GLY A 246 -0.07 4.49 -0.59
N SER A 247 0.01 3.55 0.33
CA SER A 247 1.17 3.36 1.19
C SER A 247 1.41 1.88 1.44
N ILE A 248 2.66 1.50 1.68
CA ILE A 248 3.01 0.20 2.24
C ILE A 248 3.56 0.43 3.64
N TYR A 249 3.04 -0.31 4.60
CA TYR A 249 3.51 -0.36 5.98
C TYR A 249 4.03 -1.75 6.28
N PHE A 250 5.17 -1.80 6.89
CA PHE A 250 5.81 -3.01 7.37
C PHE A 250 5.93 -2.99 8.88
N HIS A 251 5.60 -4.12 9.52
CA HIS A 251 5.94 -4.38 10.92
C HIS A 251 6.38 -5.86 11.06
N PRO A 252 7.37 -6.17 11.93
CA PRO A 252 7.88 -7.54 12.09
C PRO A 252 6.81 -8.59 12.44
N SER A 253 5.77 -8.20 13.18
CA SER A 253 4.70 -9.13 13.58
C SER A 253 3.58 -9.30 12.57
N THR A 254 3.36 -8.34 11.67
CA THR A 254 2.26 -8.39 10.70
C THR A 254 2.72 -8.61 9.28
N GLY A 255 3.96 -8.28 8.95
CA GLY A 255 4.46 -8.27 7.59
C GLY A 255 4.29 -6.90 6.91
N ALA A 256 4.46 -6.88 5.60
CA ALA A 256 4.28 -5.68 4.78
C ALA A 256 2.92 -5.72 4.07
N HIS A 257 2.11 -4.68 4.27
CA HIS A 257 0.78 -4.56 3.70
C HIS A 257 0.58 -3.20 3.05
N ARG A 258 -0.08 -3.19 1.90
CA ARG A 258 -0.52 -1.93 1.28
C ARG A 258 -1.84 -1.48 1.88
N VAL A 259 -2.03 -0.17 1.98
CA VAL A 259 -3.28 0.46 2.38
C VAL A 259 -3.62 1.56 1.39
N THR A 260 -4.83 1.55 0.85
CA THR A 260 -5.23 2.45 -0.24
C THR A 260 -6.57 3.14 0.00
N GLY A 261 -6.92 4.09 -0.83
CA GLY A 261 -8.26 4.65 -0.94
C GLY A 261 -8.91 5.13 0.35
N GLY A 262 -10.19 4.79 0.51
CA GLY A 262 -11.00 5.18 1.67
C GLY A 262 -10.50 4.59 2.98
N ILE A 263 -10.02 3.33 2.96
CA ILE A 263 -9.47 2.67 4.17
C ILE A 263 -8.22 3.40 4.65
N ARG A 264 -7.32 3.80 3.73
CA ARG A 264 -6.14 4.60 4.08
C ARG A 264 -6.53 5.93 4.72
N ASN A 265 -7.53 6.61 4.18
CA ASN A 265 -7.99 7.91 4.69
C ASN A 265 -8.62 7.78 6.08
N LEU A 266 -9.46 6.75 6.30
CA LEU A 266 -9.99 6.43 7.63
C LEU A 266 -8.86 6.19 8.63
N TRP A 267 -7.90 5.33 8.29
CA TRP A 267 -6.76 4.97 9.14
C TRP A 267 -5.87 6.18 9.45
N ALA A 268 -5.65 7.06 8.47
CA ALA A 268 -4.97 8.33 8.68
C ALA A 268 -5.69 9.20 9.72
N GLY A 269 -7.02 9.30 9.64
CA GLY A 269 -7.86 10.02 10.60
C GLY A 269 -7.85 9.41 12.01
N GLN A 270 -7.45 8.13 12.13
CA GLN A 270 -7.30 7.40 13.40
C GLN A 270 -5.84 7.35 13.89
N SER A 271 -4.97 8.25 13.41
CA SER A 271 -3.55 8.34 13.81
C SER A 271 -2.67 7.17 13.33
N TRP A 272 -3.01 6.57 12.19
CA TRP A 272 -2.25 5.50 11.54
C TRP A 272 -2.02 4.29 12.47
N GLU A 273 -0.82 3.69 12.43
CA GLU A 273 -0.42 2.57 13.27
C GLU A 273 -0.32 2.90 14.78
N ARG A 274 -0.29 4.20 15.11
CA ARG A 274 -0.23 4.68 16.50
C ARG A 274 -1.61 4.77 17.14
N GLY A 275 -2.66 4.71 16.35
CA GLY A 275 -4.05 4.75 16.80
C GLY A 275 -4.59 3.38 17.18
N GLN A 276 -5.88 3.33 17.51
CA GLN A 276 -6.58 2.12 17.95
C GLN A 276 -6.54 0.99 16.89
N MET A 277 -6.48 1.34 15.62
CA MET A 277 -6.43 0.35 14.54
C MET A 277 -5.11 -0.44 14.54
N GLY A 278 -3.99 0.16 14.93
CA GLY A 278 -2.68 -0.47 14.82
C GLY A 278 -2.24 -0.68 13.38
N TYR A 279 -1.34 -1.64 13.14
CA TYR A 279 -0.86 -2.00 11.81
C TYR A 279 -1.87 -2.83 11.04
N PRO A 280 -1.89 -2.71 9.69
CA PRO A 280 -2.62 -3.65 8.85
C PRO A 280 -2.05 -5.08 9.01
N THR A 281 -2.94 -6.07 9.03
CA THR A 281 -2.61 -7.50 9.19
C THR A 281 -2.96 -8.33 7.96
N GLY A 282 -3.57 -7.71 6.95
CA GLY A 282 -3.94 -8.33 5.69
C GLY A 282 -4.08 -7.29 4.57
N GLU A 283 -4.30 -7.78 3.37
CA GLU A 283 -4.58 -6.93 2.21
C GLU A 283 -6.07 -6.61 2.10
N GLU A 284 -6.40 -5.55 1.35
CA GLU A 284 -7.79 -5.29 0.96
C GLU A 284 -8.38 -6.49 0.24
N THR A 285 -9.50 -6.99 0.74
CA THR A 285 -10.25 -8.12 0.21
C THR A 285 -11.59 -7.63 -0.31
N ALA A 286 -11.93 -8.03 -1.53
CA ALA A 286 -13.21 -7.69 -2.14
C ALA A 286 -14.38 -8.35 -1.40
N THR A 287 -15.49 -7.62 -1.30
CA THR A 287 -16.69 -8.02 -0.59
C THR A 287 -17.95 -7.83 -1.44
N ALA A 288 -19.11 -8.06 -0.85
CA ALA A 288 -20.40 -7.92 -1.51
C ALA A 288 -20.61 -6.51 -2.09
N GLY A 289 -21.26 -6.42 -3.23
CA GLY A 289 -21.70 -5.15 -3.82
C GLY A 289 -20.60 -4.19 -4.28
N GLY A 290 -19.35 -4.68 -4.44
CA GLY A 290 -18.21 -3.89 -4.89
C GLY A 290 -17.48 -3.13 -3.77
N GLY A 291 -17.70 -3.53 -2.52
CA GLY A 291 -16.93 -3.04 -1.39
C GLY A 291 -15.62 -3.80 -1.18
N VAL A 292 -14.85 -3.36 -0.19
CA VAL A 292 -13.64 -4.04 0.30
C VAL A 292 -13.56 -3.92 1.81
N TYR A 293 -12.88 -4.87 2.45
CA TYR A 293 -12.44 -4.74 3.83
C TYR A 293 -10.94 -4.98 3.94
N GLN A 294 -10.36 -4.49 5.01
CA GLN A 294 -8.98 -4.76 5.40
C GLN A 294 -8.88 -4.94 6.90
N THR A 295 -8.13 -5.96 7.31
CA THR A 295 -7.90 -6.26 8.72
C THR A 295 -6.70 -5.48 9.27
N PHE A 296 -6.82 -5.08 10.53
CA PHE A 296 -5.82 -4.40 11.33
C PHE A 296 -5.64 -5.09 12.66
N GLN A 297 -4.60 -4.76 13.42
CA GLN A 297 -4.37 -5.36 14.74
C GLN A 297 -5.55 -5.16 15.70
N GLY A 298 -6.22 -4.01 15.62
CA GLY A 298 -7.34 -3.67 16.49
C GLY A 298 -8.73 -4.01 15.95
N GLY A 299 -8.86 -4.47 14.69
CA GLY A 299 -10.17 -4.75 14.10
C GLY A 299 -10.18 -4.81 12.59
N ALA A 300 -11.25 -4.35 11.94
CA ALA A 300 -11.37 -4.35 10.49
C ALA A 300 -12.02 -3.05 9.97
N ALA A 301 -11.46 -2.50 8.92
CA ALA A 301 -12.04 -1.37 8.17
C ALA A 301 -12.83 -1.89 6.96
N TYR A 302 -14.01 -1.35 6.77
CA TYR A 302 -14.91 -1.67 5.65
C TYR A 302 -15.14 -0.43 4.80
N TRP A 303 -14.95 -0.54 3.51
CA TRP A 303 -15.29 0.49 2.54
C TRP A 303 -16.32 -0.02 1.53
N HIS A 304 -17.30 0.82 1.22
CA HIS A 304 -18.25 0.54 0.14
C HIS A 304 -18.64 1.86 -0.55
N PRO A 305 -18.83 1.88 -1.89
CA PRO A 305 -19.05 3.12 -2.63
C PRO A 305 -20.32 3.89 -2.23
N ARG A 306 -21.33 3.21 -1.65
CA ARG A 306 -22.59 3.82 -1.21
C ARG A 306 -22.61 4.20 0.26
N THR A 307 -21.82 3.56 1.12
CA THR A 307 -21.87 3.77 2.57
C THR A 307 -20.69 4.58 3.09
N GLY A 308 -19.56 4.57 2.41
CA GLY A 308 -18.31 5.17 2.89
C GLY A 308 -17.40 4.17 3.57
N THR A 309 -16.55 4.67 4.48
CA THR A 309 -15.54 3.85 5.17
C THR A 309 -15.71 3.93 6.67
N TYR A 310 -15.82 2.77 7.33
CA TYR A 310 -16.01 2.66 8.76
C TYR A 310 -15.17 1.54 9.35
N TYR A 311 -14.85 1.69 10.64
CA TYR A 311 -14.07 0.75 11.43
C TYR A 311 -14.96 -0.01 12.38
N VAL A 312 -14.80 -1.33 12.44
CA VAL A 312 -15.51 -2.23 13.37
C VAL A 312 -14.46 -2.98 14.17
N HIS A 313 -14.60 -2.99 15.51
CA HIS A 313 -13.58 -3.54 16.39
C HIS A 313 -14.15 -4.22 17.63
N ASP A 314 -13.28 -4.83 18.41
CA ASP A 314 -13.60 -5.43 19.72
C ASP A 314 -14.87 -6.29 19.70
N ALA A 315 -15.75 -6.11 20.68
CA ALA A 315 -16.98 -6.87 20.82
C ALA A 315 -17.97 -6.66 19.67
N MET A 316 -17.98 -5.45 19.05
CA MET A 316 -18.79 -5.17 17.87
C MET A 316 -18.36 -6.04 16.67
N LEU A 317 -17.05 -6.21 16.44
CA LEU A 317 -16.55 -7.08 15.40
C LEU A 317 -16.94 -8.54 15.64
N GLY A 318 -16.91 -8.97 16.91
CA GLY A 318 -17.38 -10.30 17.31
C GLY A 318 -18.86 -10.52 16.99
N ALA A 319 -19.73 -9.57 17.35
CA ALA A 319 -21.16 -9.63 17.02
C ALA A 319 -21.39 -9.59 15.50
N TYR A 320 -20.69 -8.73 14.81
CA TYR A 320 -20.76 -8.62 13.34
C TYR A 320 -20.33 -9.91 12.66
N GLY A 321 -19.28 -10.59 13.17
CA GLY A 321 -18.85 -11.90 12.70
C GLY A 321 -19.89 -12.99 12.92
N ARG A 322 -20.54 -13.04 14.09
CA ARG A 322 -21.65 -13.98 14.36
C ARG A 322 -22.83 -13.76 13.40
N ALA A 323 -23.02 -12.54 12.95
CA ALA A 323 -24.06 -12.16 12.00
C ALA A 323 -23.70 -12.38 10.51
N GLY A 324 -22.49 -12.87 10.19
CA GLY A 324 -22.03 -13.15 8.83
C GLY A 324 -21.39 -11.96 8.11
N TYR A 325 -20.92 -10.97 8.86
CA TYR A 325 -20.28 -9.75 8.36
C TYR A 325 -21.17 -9.01 7.33
N GLU A 326 -20.59 -8.38 6.33
CA GLU A 326 -21.29 -7.64 5.26
C GLU A 326 -22.13 -8.53 4.34
N TRP A 327 -21.90 -9.84 4.36
CA TRP A 327 -22.71 -10.83 3.64
C TRP A 327 -23.97 -11.24 4.41
N GLY A 328 -24.00 -10.95 5.70
CA GLY A 328 -25.13 -11.23 6.57
C GLY A 328 -26.24 -10.19 6.46
N ARG A 329 -27.28 -10.35 7.29
CA ARG A 329 -28.47 -9.49 7.23
C ARG A 329 -28.22 -8.01 7.54
N TYR A 330 -27.15 -7.70 8.27
CA TYR A 330 -26.86 -6.33 8.69
C TYR A 330 -26.08 -5.53 7.67
N GLY A 331 -25.51 -6.18 6.63
CA GLY A 331 -24.81 -5.48 5.58
C GLY A 331 -23.63 -4.66 6.10
N TYR A 332 -23.28 -3.56 5.42
CA TYR A 332 -22.15 -2.73 5.78
C TYR A 332 -22.40 -1.79 6.97
N PRO A 333 -21.36 -1.43 7.74
CA PRO A 333 -21.46 -0.37 8.74
C PRO A 333 -21.76 0.98 8.07
N LEU A 334 -22.53 1.82 8.76
CA LEU A 334 -22.94 3.17 8.37
C LEU A 334 -22.40 4.24 9.31
N SER A 335 -21.76 3.86 10.41
CA SER A 335 -21.07 4.74 11.35
C SER A 335 -19.86 4.03 11.93
N ASN A 336 -18.97 4.77 12.58
CA ASN A 336 -18.05 4.23 13.56
C ASN A 336 -18.80 4.03 14.89
N GLU A 337 -18.18 3.37 15.87
CA GLU A 337 -18.72 3.30 17.22
C GLU A 337 -18.96 4.68 17.80
N THR A 338 -20.11 4.85 18.41
CA THR A 338 -20.54 6.09 19.05
C THR A 338 -20.76 5.82 20.54
N PRO A 339 -20.13 6.61 21.43
CA PRO A 339 -20.35 6.50 22.86
C PRO A 339 -21.81 6.69 23.23
N SER A 340 -22.30 5.90 24.19
CA SER A 340 -23.66 5.92 24.65
C SER A 340 -23.77 5.96 26.20
N ALA A 341 -24.96 5.74 26.76
CA ALA A 341 -25.19 5.81 28.18
C ALA A 341 -24.37 4.76 28.95
N ASN A 342 -24.03 5.08 30.20
CA ASN A 342 -23.43 4.13 31.18
C ASN A 342 -22.13 3.46 30.70
N GLY A 343 -21.36 4.13 29.83
CA GLY A 343 -20.10 3.63 29.28
C GLY A 343 -20.26 2.61 28.15
N GLY A 344 -21.46 2.44 27.61
CA GLY A 344 -21.68 1.63 26.42
C GLY A 344 -21.40 2.38 25.12
N VAL A 345 -21.48 1.67 24.02
CA VAL A 345 -21.35 2.19 22.65
C VAL A 345 -22.39 1.54 21.74
N TYR A 346 -22.70 2.20 20.64
CA TYR A 346 -23.49 1.62 19.56
C TYR A 346 -22.83 1.89 18.20
N GLN A 347 -23.17 1.05 17.22
CA GLN A 347 -22.72 1.21 15.83
C GLN A 347 -23.87 0.86 14.89
N ILE A 348 -24.09 1.75 13.91
CA ILE A 348 -25.19 1.61 12.94
C ILE A 348 -24.70 0.82 11.73
N PHE A 349 -25.50 -0.12 11.26
CA PHE A 349 -25.33 -0.92 10.06
C PHE A 349 -26.53 -0.77 9.13
N GLN A 350 -26.44 -1.23 7.89
CA GLN A 350 -27.53 -1.14 6.93
C GLN A 350 -28.82 -1.82 7.39
N GLY A 351 -28.72 -2.94 8.09
CA GLY A 351 -29.84 -3.76 8.54
C GLY A 351 -30.15 -3.68 10.03
N GLY A 352 -29.56 -2.76 10.79
CA GLY A 352 -29.82 -2.63 12.23
C GLY A 352 -28.74 -1.86 12.96
N THR A 353 -28.81 -1.86 14.28
CA THR A 353 -27.83 -1.21 15.17
C THR A 353 -27.30 -2.20 16.17
N ALA A 354 -25.98 -2.31 16.28
CA ALA A 354 -25.32 -3.10 17.31
C ALA A 354 -25.09 -2.22 18.55
N TYR A 355 -25.28 -2.80 19.72
CA TYR A 355 -25.08 -2.15 21.02
C TYR A 355 -24.14 -3.00 21.88
N TRP A 356 -23.20 -2.37 22.54
CA TRP A 356 -22.33 -2.98 23.54
C TRP A 356 -22.37 -2.19 24.84
N HIS A 357 -22.26 -2.92 25.96
CA HIS A 357 -22.17 -2.34 27.30
C HIS A 357 -21.18 -3.13 28.16
N PRO A 358 -20.44 -2.50 29.11
CA PRO A 358 -19.42 -3.17 29.94
C PRO A 358 -19.87 -4.37 30.73
N GLY A 359 -21.16 -4.57 30.92
CA GLY A 359 -21.74 -5.73 31.65
C GLY A 359 -22.40 -6.78 30.75
N SER A 360 -22.32 -6.62 29.42
CA SER A 360 -22.91 -7.53 28.44
C SER A 360 -22.01 -7.72 27.23
N ASP A 361 -22.34 -8.66 26.35
CA ASP A 361 -21.75 -8.79 25.04
C ASP A 361 -22.39 -7.77 24.08
N SER A 362 -21.99 -7.75 22.81
CA SER A 362 -22.62 -6.95 21.76
C SER A 362 -23.76 -7.71 21.11
N TYR A 363 -24.90 -7.01 20.96
CA TYR A 363 -26.09 -7.57 20.34
C TYR A 363 -26.69 -6.59 19.33
N PHE A 364 -27.29 -7.14 18.28
CA PHE A 364 -28.00 -6.34 17.27
C PHE A 364 -29.47 -6.15 17.66
N VAL A 365 -29.97 -4.94 17.39
CA VAL A 365 -31.38 -4.61 17.43
C VAL A 365 -31.77 -4.15 16.04
N HIS A 366 -32.85 -4.72 15.47
CA HIS A 366 -33.22 -4.45 14.08
C HIS A 366 -34.73 -4.49 13.84
N ASP A 367 -35.15 -4.19 12.63
CA ASP A 367 -36.55 -4.26 12.17
C ASP A 367 -37.56 -3.65 13.17
N ALA A 368 -38.62 -4.37 13.50
CA ALA A 368 -39.70 -3.92 14.39
C ALA A 368 -39.27 -3.73 15.84
N VAL A 369 -38.34 -4.57 16.31
CA VAL A 369 -37.75 -4.41 17.64
C VAL A 369 -36.99 -3.11 17.75
N LEU A 370 -36.25 -2.70 16.69
CA LEU A 370 -35.54 -1.42 16.65
C LEU A 370 -36.52 -0.24 16.77
N GLY A 371 -37.68 -0.32 16.09
CA GLY A 371 -38.75 0.68 16.21
C GLY A 371 -39.32 0.78 17.61
N THR A 372 -39.59 -0.37 18.23
CA THR A 372 -40.04 -0.46 19.67
C THR A 372 -38.98 0.10 20.60
N TYR A 373 -37.71 -0.26 20.39
CA TYR A 373 -36.58 0.22 21.19
C TYR A 373 -36.42 1.75 21.08
N ALA A 374 -36.60 2.32 19.91
CA ALA A 374 -36.63 3.77 19.70
C ALA A 374 -37.77 4.45 20.47
N TYR A 375 -38.98 3.85 20.45
CA TYR A 375 -40.13 4.35 21.20
C TYR A 375 -39.85 4.43 22.70
N TYR A 376 -39.12 3.46 23.27
CA TYR A 376 -38.71 3.42 24.69
C TYR A 376 -37.40 4.20 24.95
N ASN A 377 -36.99 5.11 24.06
CA ASN A 377 -35.80 5.98 24.22
C ASN A 377 -34.47 5.23 24.27
N TRP A 378 -34.36 4.15 23.49
CA TRP A 378 -33.13 3.38 23.28
C TRP A 378 -32.57 2.83 24.65
N GLU A 379 -31.24 2.75 24.75
CA GLU A 379 -30.54 2.30 25.97
C GLU A 379 -30.67 3.28 27.15
N ARG A 380 -31.17 4.48 26.90
CA ARG A 380 -31.44 5.50 27.95
C ARG A 380 -32.81 5.37 28.58
N GLY A 381 -33.67 4.57 28.00
CA GLY A 381 -35.02 4.33 28.47
C GLY A 381 -35.14 3.12 29.41
N GLU A 382 -36.38 2.70 29.63
CA GLU A 382 -36.71 1.62 30.59
C GLU A 382 -36.14 0.25 30.18
N LEU A 383 -35.92 0.03 28.85
CA LEU A 383 -35.39 -1.24 28.37
C LEU A 383 -33.88 -1.39 28.62
N GLY A 384 -33.12 -0.30 28.70
CA GLY A 384 -31.66 -0.41 28.83
C GLY A 384 -31.01 -1.10 27.64
N TYR A 385 -29.84 -1.70 27.81
CA TYR A 385 -29.10 -2.38 26.73
C TYR A 385 -29.68 -3.77 26.41
N PRO A 386 -29.57 -4.21 25.13
CA PRO A 386 -29.94 -5.58 24.76
C PRO A 386 -29.00 -6.60 25.43
N LEU A 387 -29.56 -7.73 25.82
CA LEU A 387 -28.86 -8.86 26.47
C LEU A 387 -28.81 -10.11 25.58
N THR A 388 -29.56 -10.12 24.49
CA THR A 388 -29.61 -11.23 23.53
C THR A 388 -29.75 -10.66 22.11
N ASP A 389 -29.43 -11.45 21.12
CA ASP A 389 -29.95 -11.21 19.76
C ASP A 389 -31.43 -11.60 19.70
N GLU A 390 -32.15 -11.21 18.64
CA GLU A 390 -33.51 -11.65 18.41
C GLU A 390 -33.59 -13.18 18.32
N THR A 391 -34.54 -13.74 19.02
CA THR A 391 -34.75 -15.19 19.15
C THR A 391 -36.17 -15.55 18.71
N PRO A 392 -36.34 -16.58 17.85
CA PRO A 392 -37.68 -17.07 17.49
C PRO A 392 -38.45 -17.53 18.70
N SER A 393 -39.77 -17.17 18.78
CA SER A 393 -40.70 -17.65 19.79
C SER A 393 -41.52 -18.83 19.29
N ALA A 394 -42.14 -19.58 20.20
CA ALA A 394 -42.86 -20.82 19.91
C ALA A 394 -44.03 -20.67 18.91
N ASN A 395 -44.57 -19.47 18.74
CA ASN A 395 -45.77 -19.22 17.90
C ASN A 395 -45.45 -18.44 16.62
N GLY A 396 -44.19 -18.52 16.14
CA GLY A 396 -43.77 -17.86 14.90
C GLY A 396 -43.43 -16.39 15.05
N GLY A 397 -43.47 -15.80 16.24
CA GLY A 397 -42.97 -14.48 16.56
C GLY A 397 -41.48 -14.49 16.91
N ILE A 398 -40.94 -13.33 17.24
CA ILE A 398 -39.60 -13.16 17.78
C ILE A 398 -39.63 -12.43 19.10
N PHE A 399 -38.60 -12.60 19.92
CA PHE A 399 -38.40 -11.83 21.14
C PHE A 399 -36.95 -11.43 21.30
N GLN A 400 -36.69 -10.35 22.02
CA GLN A 400 -35.37 -9.92 22.39
C GLN A 400 -35.35 -9.47 23.86
N GLY A 401 -34.38 -9.97 24.62
CA GLY A 401 -34.17 -9.60 26.01
C GLY A 401 -33.30 -8.33 26.13
N PHE A 402 -33.71 -7.47 27.05
CA PHE A 402 -33.05 -6.26 27.46
C PHE A 402 -32.84 -6.22 28.97
N GLN A 403 -32.00 -5.29 29.47
CA GLN A 403 -31.74 -5.14 30.90
C GLN A 403 -33.02 -4.90 31.71
N GLY A 404 -33.98 -4.14 31.18
CA GLY A 404 -35.23 -3.76 31.83
C GLY A 404 -36.44 -4.63 31.47
N GLY A 405 -36.31 -5.59 30.55
CA GLY A 405 -37.43 -6.43 30.14
C GLY A 405 -37.21 -7.16 28.82
N THR A 406 -38.30 -7.62 28.21
CA THR A 406 -38.28 -8.37 26.95
C THR A 406 -39.29 -7.75 25.98
N THR A 407 -38.89 -7.54 24.74
CA THR A 407 -39.77 -7.16 23.65
C THR A 407 -40.22 -8.40 22.88
N TYR A 408 -41.48 -8.38 22.38
CA TYR A 408 -42.05 -9.43 21.53
C TYR A 408 -42.63 -8.81 20.27
N TRP A 409 -42.48 -9.53 19.17
CA TRP A 409 -42.98 -9.13 17.85
C TRP A 409 -43.64 -10.31 17.13
#